data_4f23dfcb477fd91f18a496cccb2e84dd
#
_entry.id   4f23dfcb477fd91f18a496cccb2e84dd
#
_cell.length_a   1.000
_cell.length_b   1.000
_cell.length_c   1.000
_cell.angle_alpha   90.00
_cell.angle_beta   90.00
_cell.angle_gamma   90.00
#
_symmetry.space_group_name_H-M   'P 1'
#
loop_
_entity.id
_entity.type
_entity.pdbx_description
1 polymer ?
#
loop_
_entity_poly.entity_id
_entity_poly.type
_entity_poly.pdbx_seq_one_letter_code
_entity_poly.pdbx_strand_id
1 'polypeptide(L)'
;MNDLHVSAGDETLWAVILGAVLATIGGFVSTTYEASFRRRERERGAALLFGEILSILELLIDMAKTARGIGQPYGSFTLRLLRAVRRETETYERNRESLYDLRNVLVRAQIHTVMVKIILGLEGVFDATERIEADSVLQRQVGLDEVSRTEIEARIASATADRERAFAALGETAVGIAPIVEVLRPLAKQDFRVYSAVATA
;
A
#
# COMPACT_ATOMS: atom_id res chain seq x y z
N MET A 1 -35.98 -60.66 43.85
CA MET A 1 -36.39 -59.32 43.51
C MET A 1 -35.37 -58.39 44.15
N ASN A 2 -34.36 -57.97 43.38
CA ASN A 2 -33.36 -57.01 43.83
C ASN A 2 -33.74 -55.67 43.24
N ASP A 3 -34.31 -54.80 44.05
CA ASP A 3 -34.55 -53.41 43.70
C ASP A 3 -33.21 -52.67 43.68
N LEU A 4 -32.76 -52.36 42.49
CA LEU A 4 -31.67 -51.42 42.27
C LEU A 4 -32.15 -50.00 42.69
N HIS A 5 -31.90 -49.67 43.98
CA HIS A 5 -31.95 -48.31 44.42
C HIS A 5 -30.83 -47.54 43.71
N VAL A 6 -31.12 -47.07 42.51
CA VAL A 6 -30.28 -46.02 41.88
C VAL A 6 -30.47 -44.79 42.78
N SER A 7 -29.42 -44.45 43.49
CA SER A 7 -29.39 -43.36 44.43
C SER A 7 -29.62 -42.04 43.66
N ALA A 8 -30.60 -41.23 44.07
CA ALA A 8 -30.88 -39.91 43.50
C ALA A 8 -29.67 -38.97 43.51
N GLY A 9 -28.61 -39.33 44.23
CA GLY A 9 -27.31 -38.61 44.23
C GLY A 9 -26.49 -38.82 42.95
N ASP A 10 -26.58 -39.99 42.30
CA ASP A 10 -25.80 -40.30 41.10
C ASP A 10 -26.35 -39.54 39.87
N GLU A 11 -27.66 -39.39 39.75
CA GLU A 11 -28.28 -38.67 38.64
C GLU A 11 -27.97 -37.15 38.69
N THR A 12 -27.95 -36.57 39.88
CA THR A 12 -27.57 -35.17 40.06
C THR A 12 -26.09 -34.92 39.76
N LEU A 13 -25.21 -35.86 40.13
CA LEU A 13 -23.77 -35.78 39.85
C LEU A 13 -23.50 -35.84 38.35
N TRP A 14 -24.15 -36.77 37.63
CA TRP A 14 -24.02 -36.83 36.16
C TRP A 14 -24.57 -35.62 35.44
N ALA A 15 -25.67 -35.05 35.92
CA ALA A 15 -26.22 -33.81 35.35
C ALA A 15 -25.28 -32.62 35.52
N VAL A 16 -24.61 -32.53 36.69
CA VAL A 16 -23.61 -31.46 36.93
C VAL A 16 -22.36 -31.65 36.07
N ILE A 17 -21.86 -32.89 35.97
CA ILE A 17 -20.69 -33.18 35.11
C ILE A 17 -21.01 -32.89 33.64
N LEU A 18 -22.16 -33.33 33.14
CA LEU A 18 -22.60 -33.08 31.77
C LEU A 18 -22.78 -31.58 31.49
N GLY A 19 -23.37 -30.85 32.44
CA GLY A 19 -23.51 -29.42 32.37
C GLY A 19 -22.18 -28.69 32.33
N ALA A 20 -21.22 -29.09 33.16
CA ALA A 20 -19.86 -28.52 33.16
C ALA A 20 -19.11 -28.81 31.86
N VAL A 21 -19.21 -30.00 31.30
CA VAL A 21 -18.61 -30.37 30.01
C VAL A 21 -19.23 -29.59 28.88
N LEU A 22 -20.56 -29.47 28.82
CA LEU A 22 -21.25 -28.67 27.79
C LEU A 22 -20.91 -27.17 27.88
N ALA A 23 -20.83 -26.63 29.12
CA ALA A 23 -20.44 -25.24 29.32
C ALA A 23 -18.99 -24.98 28.87
N THR A 24 -18.07 -25.92 29.14
CA THR A 24 -16.67 -25.82 28.73
C THR A 24 -16.53 -25.93 27.22
N ILE A 25 -17.23 -26.84 26.57
CA ILE A 25 -17.24 -26.98 25.09
C ILE A 25 -17.88 -25.73 24.46
N GLY A 26 -18.99 -25.25 24.98
CA GLY A 26 -19.67 -24.04 24.50
C GLY A 26 -18.77 -22.80 24.61
N GLY A 27 -18.07 -22.63 25.73
CA GLY A 27 -17.10 -21.56 25.94
C GLY A 27 -15.91 -21.65 24.97
N PHE A 28 -15.36 -22.85 24.76
CA PHE A 28 -14.25 -23.05 23.82
C PHE A 28 -14.64 -22.81 22.37
N VAL A 29 -15.83 -23.27 21.96
CA VAL A 29 -16.36 -23.03 20.60
C VAL A 29 -16.61 -21.54 20.37
N SER A 30 -17.21 -20.85 21.34
CA SER A 30 -17.47 -19.41 21.27
C SER A 30 -16.19 -18.59 21.11
N THR A 31 -15.16 -18.86 21.97
CA THR A 31 -13.88 -18.13 21.90
C THR A 31 -13.12 -18.41 20.60
N THR A 32 -13.15 -19.64 20.09
CA THR A 32 -12.50 -20.00 18.82
C THR A 32 -13.19 -19.35 17.63
N TYR A 33 -14.52 -19.32 17.66
CA TYR A 33 -15.33 -18.69 16.62
C TYR A 33 -15.10 -17.16 16.58
N GLU A 34 -15.15 -16.49 17.74
CA GLU A 34 -14.84 -15.08 17.86
C GLU A 34 -13.43 -14.72 17.39
N ALA A 35 -12.43 -15.52 17.77
CA ALA A 35 -11.05 -15.30 17.34
C ALA A 35 -10.91 -15.41 15.82
N SER A 36 -11.58 -16.38 15.19
CA SER A 36 -11.55 -16.57 13.75
C SER A 36 -12.31 -15.45 13.01
N PHE A 37 -13.42 -14.97 13.58
CA PHE A 37 -14.20 -13.86 13.03
C PHE A 37 -13.40 -12.54 13.07
N ARG A 38 -12.85 -12.19 14.24
CA ARG A 38 -11.99 -10.99 14.42
C ARG A 38 -10.77 -11.01 13.49
N ARG A 39 -10.20 -12.18 13.25
CA ARG A 39 -9.08 -12.34 12.32
C ARG A 39 -9.49 -12.07 10.86
N ARG A 40 -10.67 -12.55 10.44
CA ARG A 40 -11.22 -12.27 9.10
C ARG A 40 -11.56 -10.79 8.91
N GLU A 41 -12.07 -10.14 9.96
CA GLU A 41 -12.35 -8.70 9.90
C GLU A 41 -11.07 -7.89 9.76
N ARG A 42 -10.01 -8.22 10.51
CA ARG A 42 -8.71 -7.56 10.34
C ARG A 42 -8.13 -7.76 8.95
N GLU A 43 -8.16 -8.99 8.43
CA GLU A 43 -7.72 -9.27 7.07
C GLU A 43 -8.50 -8.47 6.02
N ARG A 44 -9.83 -8.37 6.19
CA ARG A 44 -10.68 -7.55 5.35
C ARG A 44 -10.34 -6.06 5.45
N GLY A 45 -10.15 -5.55 6.64
CA GLY A 45 -9.75 -4.15 6.88
C GLY A 45 -8.41 -3.82 6.23
N ALA A 46 -7.43 -4.71 6.37
CA ALA A 46 -6.13 -4.57 5.72
C ALA A 46 -6.24 -4.61 4.18
N ALA A 47 -7.02 -5.55 3.64
CA ALA A 47 -7.25 -5.66 2.21
C ALA A 47 -7.93 -4.41 1.63
N LEU A 48 -8.89 -3.84 2.36
CA LEU A 48 -9.56 -2.60 2.00
C LEU A 48 -8.57 -1.43 1.97
N LEU A 49 -7.83 -1.23 3.06
CA LEU A 49 -6.86 -0.13 3.19
C LEU A 49 -5.80 -0.17 2.08
N PHE A 50 -5.15 -1.31 1.89
CA PHE A 50 -4.10 -1.42 0.87
C PHE A 50 -4.65 -1.41 -0.55
N GLY A 51 -5.86 -1.93 -0.77
CA GLY A 51 -6.54 -1.82 -2.05
C GLY A 51 -6.83 -0.37 -2.44
N GLU A 52 -7.30 0.45 -1.49
CA GLU A 52 -7.54 1.88 -1.69
C GLU A 52 -6.23 2.64 -1.95
N ILE A 53 -5.20 2.47 -1.09
CA ILE A 53 -3.91 3.13 -1.26
C ILE A 53 -3.33 2.82 -2.65
N LEU A 54 -3.28 1.55 -3.04
CA LEU A 54 -2.72 1.12 -4.32
C LEU A 54 -3.51 1.70 -5.51
N SER A 55 -4.85 1.70 -5.45
CA SER A 55 -5.69 2.24 -6.51
C SER A 55 -5.53 3.77 -6.66
N ILE A 56 -5.39 4.50 -5.55
CA ILE A 56 -5.12 5.94 -5.58
C ILE A 56 -3.72 6.21 -6.13
N LEU A 57 -2.71 5.41 -5.76
CA LEU A 57 -1.35 5.55 -6.29
C LEU A 57 -1.30 5.32 -7.80
N GLU A 58 -1.97 4.28 -8.31
CA GLU A 58 -2.08 4.00 -9.74
C GLU A 58 -2.70 5.20 -10.49
N LEU A 59 -3.82 5.70 -9.99
CA LEU A 59 -4.52 6.85 -10.55
C LEU A 59 -3.63 8.10 -10.58
N LEU A 60 -2.98 8.45 -9.46
CA LEU A 60 -2.16 9.64 -9.35
C LEU A 60 -0.91 9.57 -10.26
N ILE A 61 -0.28 8.40 -10.37
CA ILE A 61 0.87 8.19 -11.26
C ILE A 61 0.43 8.31 -12.72
N ASP A 62 -0.72 7.78 -13.09
CA ASP A 62 -1.25 7.87 -14.45
C ASP A 62 -1.63 9.31 -14.82
N MET A 63 -2.25 10.04 -13.89
CA MET A 63 -2.48 11.47 -14.04
C MET A 63 -1.17 12.26 -14.20
N ALA A 64 -0.11 11.91 -13.46
CA ALA A 64 1.19 12.55 -13.57
C ALA A 64 1.84 12.27 -14.94
N LYS A 65 1.71 11.05 -15.47
CA LYS A 65 2.15 10.69 -16.84
C LYS A 65 1.41 11.51 -17.89
N THR A 66 0.09 11.62 -17.77
CA THR A 66 -0.74 12.43 -18.67
C THR A 66 -0.37 13.91 -18.59
N ALA A 67 -0.25 14.45 -17.37
CA ALA A 67 0.13 15.85 -17.16
C ALA A 67 1.49 16.19 -17.76
N ARG A 68 2.46 15.27 -17.67
CA ARG A 68 3.78 15.39 -18.29
C ARG A 68 3.70 15.52 -19.83
N GLY A 69 2.74 14.84 -20.46
CA GLY A 69 2.57 14.86 -21.91
C GLY A 69 1.90 16.13 -22.45
N ILE A 70 1.18 16.89 -21.60
CA ILE A 70 0.36 18.03 -22.05
C ILE A 70 1.09 19.38 -21.94
N GLY A 71 2.08 19.51 -21.06
CA GLY A 71 2.74 20.79 -20.77
C GLY A 71 4.24 20.68 -20.56
N GLN A 72 4.76 21.51 -19.63
CA GLN A 72 6.13 21.32 -19.18
C GLN A 72 6.24 19.98 -18.45
N PRO A 73 7.15 19.07 -18.86
CA PRO A 73 7.20 17.70 -18.35
C PRO A 73 7.26 17.59 -16.82
N TYR A 74 7.96 18.54 -16.19
CA TYR A 74 8.08 18.64 -14.73
C TYR A 74 7.61 19.99 -14.22
N GLY A 75 6.55 20.53 -14.83
CA GLY A 75 5.90 21.74 -14.36
C GLY A 75 5.22 21.58 -13.01
N SER A 76 4.74 22.67 -12.45
CA SER A 76 4.14 22.72 -11.11
C SER A 76 3.00 21.71 -10.92
N PHE A 77 2.24 21.41 -11.98
CA PHE A 77 1.12 20.47 -11.93
C PHE A 77 1.61 19.02 -11.79
N THR A 78 2.54 18.57 -12.64
CA THR A 78 3.15 17.23 -12.55
C THR A 78 3.82 17.03 -11.19
N LEU A 79 4.61 18.00 -10.71
CA LEU A 79 5.25 17.90 -9.40
C LEU A 79 4.24 17.89 -8.24
N ARG A 80 3.10 18.56 -8.38
CA ARG A 80 2.02 18.53 -7.39
C ARG A 80 1.38 17.14 -7.30
N LEU A 81 1.15 16.48 -8.43
CA LEU A 81 0.66 15.10 -8.46
C LEU A 81 1.67 14.13 -7.84
N LEU A 82 2.95 14.24 -8.15
CA LEU A 82 4.00 13.41 -7.53
C LEU A 82 4.10 13.64 -6.02
N ARG A 83 3.89 14.88 -5.53
CA ARG A 83 3.78 15.13 -4.08
C ARG A 83 2.53 14.49 -3.46
N ALA A 84 1.44 14.38 -4.23
CA ALA A 84 0.26 13.61 -3.77
C ALA A 84 0.56 12.12 -3.68
N VAL A 85 1.25 11.54 -4.69
CA VAL A 85 1.75 10.16 -4.62
C VAL A 85 2.60 9.95 -3.36
N ARG A 86 3.52 10.87 -3.03
CA ARG A 86 4.35 10.80 -1.82
C ARG A 86 3.51 10.78 -0.53
N ARG A 87 2.46 11.58 -0.44
CA ARG A 87 1.57 11.55 0.75
C ARG A 87 0.85 10.21 0.91
N GLU A 88 0.48 9.56 -0.19
CA GLU A 88 -0.10 8.21 -0.12
C GLU A 88 0.93 7.17 0.30
N THR A 89 2.20 7.30 -0.12
CA THR A 89 3.25 6.41 0.40
C THR A 89 3.50 6.61 1.89
N GLU A 90 3.39 7.83 2.42
CA GLU A 90 3.45 8.11 3.86
C GLU A 90 2.27 7.48 4.62
N THR A 91 1.09 7.41 3.99
CA THR A 91 -0.08 6.70 4.55
C THR A 91 0.18 5.20 4.64
N TYR A 92 0.79 4.61 3.62
CA TYR A 92 1.26 3.23 3.66
C TYR A 92 2.26 2.99 4.79
N GLU A 93 3.29 3.83 4.92
CA GLU A 93 4.32 3.69 5.95
C GLU A 93 3.73 3.69 7.36
N ARG A 94 2.78 4.58 7.63
CA ARG A 94 2.08 4.64 8.93
C ARG A 94 1.24 3.42 9.24
N ASN A 95 0.75 2.71 8.23
CA ASN A 95 -0.13 1.55 8.36
C ASN A 95 0.56 0.23 8.00
N ARG A 96 1.88 0.23 7.83
CA ARG A 96 2.65 -0.92 7.37
C ARG A 96 2.45 -2.19 8.22
N GLU A 97 2.21 -2.02 9.51
CA GLU A 97 1.95 -3.14 10.42
C GLU A 97 0.68 -3.91 10.04
N SER A 98 -0.33 -3.24 9.50
CA SER A 98 -1.56 -3.88 9.04
C SER A 98 -1.34 -4.88 7.88
N LEU A 99 -0.18 -4.85 7.20
CA LEU A 99 0.17 -5.89 6.22
C LEU A 99 0.18 -7.29 6.82
N TYR A 100 0.55 -7.42 8.10
CA TYR A 100 0.61 -8.72 8.78
C TYR A 100 -0.77 -9.33 9.01
N ASP A 101 -1.85 -8.55 8.92
CA ASP A 101 -3.22 -9.04 8.98
C ASP A 101 -3.63 -9.80 7.71
N LEU A 102 -2.99 -9.53 6.55
CA LEU A 102 -3.17 -10.32 5.33
C LEU A 102 -2.49 -11.68 5.49
N ARG A 103 -3.24 -12.77 5.28
CA ARG A 103 -2.72 -14.14 5.43
C ARG A 103 -1.72 -14.52 4.34
N ASN A 104 -1.97 -14.07 3.12
CA ASN A 104 -1.15 -14.42 1.97
C ASN A 104 0.18 -13.68 2.01
N VAL A 105 1.25 -14.42 2.31
CA VAL A 105 2.62 -13.90 2.40
C VAL A 105 3.10 -13.32 1.07
N LEU A 106 2.69 -13.94 -0.07
CA LEU A 106 3.07 -13.46 -1.39
C LEU A 106 2.47 -12.09 -1.68
N VAL A 107 1.18 -11.90 -1.36
CA VAL A 107 0.50 -10.60 -1.54
C VAL A 107 1.16 -9.52 -0.68
N ARG A 108 1.52 -9.83 0.57
CA ARG A 108 2.28 -8.91 1.43
C ARG A 108 3.61 -8.49 0.82
N ALA A 109 4.36 -9.47 0.32
CA ALA A 109 5.65 -9.22 -0.33
C ALA A 109 5.49 -8.38 -1.61
N GLN A 110 4.46 -8.65 -2.42
CA GLN A 110 4.16 -7.89 -3.63
C GLN A 110 3.81 -6.43 -3.30
N ILE A 111 2.91 -6.20 -2.33
CA ILE A 111 2.56 -4.85 -1.87
C ILE A 111 3.81 -4.11 -1.42
N HIS A 112 4.60 -4.73 -0.53
CA HIS A 112 5.81 -4.10 -0.01
C HIS A 112 6.81 -3.77 -1.12
N THR A 113 7.04 -4.70 -2.07
CA THR A 113 7.96 -4.50 -3.20
C THR A 113 7.51 -3.34 -4.09
N VAL A 114 6.22 -3.26 -4.42
CA VAL A 114 5.68 -2.16 -5.24
C VAL A 114 5.83 -0.84 -4.50
N MET A 115 5.51 -0.78 -3.20
CA MET A 115 5.63 0.43 -2.40
C MET A 115 7.07 0.93 -2.33
N VAL A 116 8.04 0.04 -2.07
CA VAL A 116 9.47 0.40 -2.06
C VAL A 116 9.92 0.95 -3.41
N LYS A 117 9.52 0.33 -4.53
CA LYS A 117 9.85 0.81 -5.87
C LYS A 117 9.25 2.19 -6.16
N ILE A 118 8.01 2.45 -5.72
CA ILE A 118 7.37 3.76 -5.87
C ILE A 118 8.13 4.81 -5.05
N ILE A 119 8.47 4.52 -3.80
CA ILE A 119 9.21 5.43 -2.93
C ILE A 119 10.55 5.80 -3.56
N LEU A 120 11.34 4.80 -3.97
CA LEU A 120 12.64 5.02 -4.62
C LEU A 120 12.52 5.82 -5.93
N GLY A 121 11.50 5.53 -6.73
CA GLY A 121 11.23 6.29 -7.95
C GLY A 121 10.89 7.75 -7.68
N LEU A 122 10.07 8.02 -6.65
CA LEU A 122 9.74 9.39 -6.23
C LEU A 122 10.97 10.15 -5.72
N GLU A 123 11.76 9.54 -4.85
CA GLU A 123 13.00 10.12 -4.34
C GLU A 123 13.94 10.46 -5.51
N GLY A 124 14.13 9.54 -6.45
CA GLY A 124 14.94 9.79 -7.62
C GLY A 124 14.46 10.97 -8.47
N VAL A 125 13.14 11.14 -8.64
CA VAL A 125 12.59 12.31 -9.37
C VAL A 125 12.79 13.61 -8.60
N PHE A 126 12.55 13.63 -7.28
CA PHE A 126 12.69 14.85 -6.48
C PHE A 126 14.15 15.25 -6.32
N ASP A 127 15.05 14.32 -6.02
CA ASP A 127 16.49 14.60 -5.87
C ASP A 127 17.11 15.11 -7.18
N ALA A 128 16.72 14.53 -8.32
CA ALA A 128 17.18 15.02 -9.60
C ALA A 128 16.62 16.40 -9.94
N THR A 129 15.37 16.67 -9.56
CA THR A 129 14.75 17.99 -9.76
C THR A 129 15.47 19.06 -8.92
N GLU A 130 15.76 18.77 -7.65
CA GLU A 130 16.51 19.67 -6.76
C GLU A 130 17.92 19.96 -7.30
N ARG A 131 18.63 18.92 -7.77
CA ARG A 131 19.95 19.11 -8.40
C ARG A 131 19.88 20.01 -9.64
N ILE A 132 18.90 19.81 -10.52
CA ILE A 132 18.70 20.64 -11.70
C ILE A 132 18.41 22.09 -11.32
N GLU A 133 17.56 22.31 -10.31
CA GLU A 133 17.24 23.66 -9.82
C GLU A 133 18.48 24.35 -9.25
N ALA A 134 19.25 23.66 -8.41
CA ALA A 134 20.48 24.18 -7.80
C ALA A 134 21.52 24.54 -8.88
N ASP A 135 21.82 23.63 -9.82
CA ASP A 135 22.78 23.88 -10.88
C ASP A 135 22.29 24.95 -11.86
N SER A 136 21.00 25.06 -12.12
CA SER A 136 20.42 26.15 -12.94
C SER A 136 20.55 27.52 -12.27
N VAL A 137 20.54 27.60 -10.96
CA VAL A 137 20.82 28.85 -10.22
C VAL A 137 22.29 29.22 -10.36
N LEU A 138 23.21 28.27 -10.21
CA LEU A 138 24.63 28.50 -10.42
C LEU A 138 24.94 28.95 -11.83
N GLN A 139 24.34 28.32 -12.84
CA GLN A 139 24.54 28.71 -14.27
C GLN A 139 24.20 30.17 -14.58
N ARG A 140 23.24 30.74 -13.82
CA ARG A 140 22.83 32.17 -14.02
C ARG A 140 23.77 33.17 -13.37
N GLN A 141 24.76 32.73 -12.60
CA GLN A 141 25.71 33.65 -11.97
C GLN A 141 26.62 34.29 -13.00
N VAL A 142 26.84 35.61 -12.85
CA VAL A 142 27.72 36.38 -13.73
C VAL A 142 29.19 36.11 -13.35
N GLY A 143 30.04 35.84 -14.35
CA GLY A 143 31.49 35.70 -14.14
C GLY A 143 32.00 34.26 -14.09
N LEU A 144 31.16 33.26 -14.46
CA LEU A 144 31.61 31.89 -14.66
C LEU A 144 32.57 31.79 -15.87
N ASP A 145 33.68 31.08 -15.69
CA ASP A 145 34.55 30.71 -16.81
C ASP A 145 33.90 29.61 -17.67
N GLU A 146 34.41 29.43 -18.89
CA GLU A 146 33.86 28.49 -19.87
C GLU A 146 33.91 27.04 -19.38
N VAL A 147 34.96 26.65 -18.64
CA VAL A 147 35.12 25.29 -18.09
C VAL A 147 34.04 25.03 -17.06
N SER A 148 33.85 25.91 -16.07
CA SER A 148 32.82 25.81 -15.05
C SER A 148 31.41 25.74 -15.63
N ARG A 149 31.14 26.51 -16.69
CA ARG A 149 29.87 26.49 -17.40
C ARG A 149 29.61 25.12 -18.05
N THR A 150 30.60 24.55 -18.73
CA THR A 150 30.50 23.24 -19.37
C THR A 150 30.26 22.14 -18.34
N GLU A 151 30.93 22.20 -17.18
CA GLU A 151 30.72 21.25 -16.09
C GLU A 151 29.31 21.32 -15.52
N ILE A 152 28.76 22.54 -15.31
CA ILE A 152 27.39 22.72 -14.82
C ILE A 152 26.39 22.16 -15.83
N GLU A 153 26.57 22.44 -17.13
CA GLU A 153 25.70 21.89 -18.18
C GLU A 153 25.71 20.37 -18.22
N ALA A 154 26.88 19.74 -18.06
CA ALA A 154 27.01 18.29 -17.99
C ALA A 154 26.28 17.71 -16.78
N ARG A 155 26.34 18.37 -15.60
CA ARG A 155 25.62 17.95 -14.39
C ARG A 155 24.10 18.07 -14.58
N ILE A 156 23.62 19.16 -15.16
CA ILE A 156 22.19 19.36 -15.47
C ILE A 156 21.71 18.27 -16.44
N ALA A 157 22.47 17.96 -17.47
CA ALA A 157 22.14 16.92 -18.44
C ALA A 157 22.08 15.53 -17.77
N SER A 158 23.04 15.21 -16.90
CA SER A 158 23.04 13.96 -16.13
C SER A 158 21.84 13.88 -15.19
N ALA A 159 21.58 14.91 -14.40
CA ALA A 159 20.44 14.95 -13.50
C ALA A 159 19.10 14.87 -14.25
N THR A 160 19.01 15.46 -15.44
CA THR A 160 17.82 15.35 -16.30
C THR A 160 17.61 13.90 -16.74
N ALA A 161 18.67 13.20 -17.17
CA ALA A 161 18.58 11.79 -17.53
C ALA A 161 18.21 10.90 -16.35
N ASP A 162 18.73 11.20 -15.15
CA ASP A 162 18.36 10.49 -13.91
C ASP A 162 16.89 10.66 -13.59
N ARG A 163 16.36 11.88 -13.68
CA ARG A 163 14.95 12.19 -13.47
C ARG A 163 14.04 11.43 -14.42
N GLU A 164 14.42 11.38 -15.70
CA GLU A 164 13.66 10.65 -16.72
C GLU A 164 13.62 9.16 -16.42
N ARG A 165 14.75 8.58 -16.04
CA ARG A 165 14.82 7.14 -15.65
C ARG A 165 13.97 6.84 -14.41
N ALA A 166 14.06 7.68 -13.39
CA ALA A 166 13.26 7.53 -12.18
C ALA A 166 11.76 7.62 -12.44
N PHE A 167 11.34 8.57 -13.29
CA PHE A 167 9.94 8.72 -13.68
C PHE A 167 9.44 7.53 -14.53
N ALA A 168 10.25 7.03 -15.45
CA ALA A 168 9.92 5.84 -16.24
C ALA A 168 9.72 4.62 -15.34
N ALA A 169 10.63 4.40 -14.37
CA ALA A 169 10.54 3.33 -13.39
C ALA A 169 9.26 3.41 -12.52
N LEU A 170 8.82 4.62 -12.16
CA LEU A 170 7.52 4.84 -11.50
C LEU A 170 6.38 4.36 -12.38
N GLY A 171 6.37 4.72 -13.65
CA GLY A 171 5.35 4.32 -14.60
C GLY A 171 5.29 2.81 -14.83
N GLU A 172 6.43 2.14 -14.92
CA GLU A 172 6.53 0.69 -15.01
C GLU A 172 6.03 -0.01 -13.74
N THR A 173 6.36 0.55 -12.57
CA THR A 173 5.93 0.01 -11.29
C THR A 173 4.41 0.10 -11.13
N ALA A 174 3.78 1.18 -11.59
CA ALA A 174 2.34 1.38 -11.53
C ALA A 174 1.55 0.28 -12.26
N VAL A 175 2.08 -0.22 -13.38
CA VAL A 175 1.45 -1.36 -14.11
C VAL A 175 1.35 -2.61 -13.25
N GLY A 176 2.27 -2.80 -12.31
CA GLY A 176 2.26 -3.92 -11.37
C GLY A 176 1.22 -3.82 -10.26
N ILE A 177 0.52 -2.69 -10.12
CA ILE A 177 -0.48 -2.46 -9.05
C ILE A 177 -1.78 -3.23 -9.33
N ALA A 178 -2.30 -3.13 -10.56
CA ALA A 178 -3.60 -3.70 -10.92
C ALA A 178 -3.76 -5.19 -10.56
N PRO A 179 -2.78 -6.09 -10.82
CA PRO A 179 -2.87 -7.49 -10.41
C PRO A 179 -3.00 -7.68 -8.89
N ILE A 180 -2.34 -6.83 -8.08
CA ILE A 180 -2.40 -6.91 -6.62
C ILE A 180 -3.78 -6.48 -6.13
N VAL A 181 -4.32 -5.40 -6.68
CA VAL A 181 -5.67 -4.89 -6.38
C VAL A 181 -6.74 -5.94 -6.70
N GLU A 182 -6.60 -6.67 -7.82
CA GLU A 182 -7.52 -7.76 -8.18
C GLU A 182 -7.51 -8.91 -7.14
N VAL A 183 -6.37 -9.21 -6.53
CA VAL A 183 -6.29 -10.21 -5.45
C VAL A 183 -6.89 -9.69 -4.14
N LEU A 184 -6.77 -8.38 -3.85
CA LEU A 184 -7.32 -7.77 -2.64
C LEU A 184 -8.84 -7.58 -2.71
N ARG A 185 -9.42 -7.39 -3.89
CA ARG A 185 -10.86 -7.16 -4.11
C ARG A 185 -11.77 -8.18 -3.40
N PRO A 186 -11.63 -9.50 -3.58
CA PRO A 186 -12.47 -10.49 -2.92
C PRO A 186 -12.28 -10.49 -1.39
N LEU A 187 -11.09 -10.18 -0.90
CA LEU A 187 -10.79 -10.09 0.54
C LEU A 187 -11.46 -8.86 1.17
N ALA A 188 -11.38 -7.72 0.52
CA ALA A 188 -12.01 -6.46 0.93
C ALA A 188 -13.54 -6.49 0.76
N LYS A 189 -14.07 -7.33 -0.12
CA LYS A 189 -15.47 -7.32 -0.58
C LYS A 189 -15.87 -5.95 -1.15
N GLN A 190 -14.95 -5.29 -1.85
CA GLN A 190 -15.15 -3.97 -2.46
C GLN A 190 -14.54 -3.94 -3.87
N ASP A 191 -15.19 -3.21 -4.77
CA ASP A 191 -14.67 -2.96 -6.11
C ASP A 191 -13.88 -1.64 -6.11
N PHE A 192 -12.57 -1.73 -6.33
CA PHE A 192 -11.67 -0.57 -6.39
C PHE A 192 -11.65 0.12 -7.76
N ARG A 193 -12.34 -0.41 -8.77
CA ARG A 193 -12.38 0.17 -10.13
C ARG A 193 -13.06 1.54 -10.20
N VAL A 194 -13.78 1.92 -9.16
CA VAL A 194 -14.41 3.24 -9.08
C VAL A 194 -13.39 4.36 -9.22
N TYR A 195 -12.17 4.17 -8.72
CA TYR A 195 -11.10 5.16 -8.82
C TYR A 195 -10.59 5.33 -10.26
N SER A 196 -10.55 4.26 -11.06
CA SER A 196 -10.16 4.34 -12.48
C SER A 196 -11.29 4.90 -13.38
N ALA A 197 -12.56 4.67 -13.02
CA ALA A 197 -13.70 5.19 -13.76
C ALA A 197 -13.86 6.71 -13.64
N VAL A 198 -13.48 7.29 -12.49
CA VAL A 198 -13.51 8.75 -12.25
C VAL A 198 -12.44 9.48 -13.08
N ALA A 199 -11.34 8.80 -13.45
CA ALA A 199 -10.27 9.41 -14.25
C ALA A 199 -10.61 9.52 -15.75
N THR A 200 -11.59 8.77 -16.23
CA THR A 200 -12.01 8.74 -17.65
C THR A 200 -13.28 9.53 -17.92
N ALA A 201 -13.90 10.12 -16.91
CA ALA A 201 -15.07 10.98 -17.00
C ALA A 201 -14.68 12.47 -16.96
#